data_770b760447c154caf8d8b78832163ba5
#
_entry.id   770b760447c154caf8d8b78832163ba5
#
_cell.length_a   1.000
_cell.length_b   1.000
_cell.length_c   1.000
_cell.angle_alpha   90.00
_cell.angle_beta   90.00
_cell.angle_gamma   90.00
#
_symmetry.space_group_name_H-M   'P 1'
#
loop_
_entity.id
_entity.type
_entity.pdbx_description
1 polymer ?
#
loop_
_entity_poly.entity_id
_entity_poly.type
_entity_poly.pdbx_seq_one_letter_code
_entity_poly.pdbx_strand_id
1 'polypeptide(L)'
;QTCALPIYQCSDVEADILAPPLVTADDALRALVQWSRNRRVSLDDALRQWRLHVPRSQAHVFAERLAAFRAEHALVDFPGMLERVLDEGHTPGGLVAFIDEAQDLSPLQIAVVESWFGAYARTYIAGDDDQAIYGFQGAEPKWLVSISQDCPTEILHRSFRIPSQVHRLAQEVVQQNRVRVPKRYEPRAEEGTVLVLGADAALSAVGDAESVFVLARNRVYLHAWASRLRDAGEPFVLEGAAGASSLGHPDVALAITSASHLRSGGVVSAEGLRAMLRFVPSRDSTLLPYGVKVRAERQRAPVARSELKAAWGLTRFLARL
;
A
#
# COMPACT_ATOMS: atom_id res chain seq x y z
N GLN A 1 -11.66 8.24 31.45
CA GLN A 1 -10.26 8.36 31.03
C GLN A 1 -10.22 8.41 29.49
N THR A 2 -10.02 9.60 28.96
CA THR A 2 -9.76 9.84 27.54
C THR A 2 -8.42 9.22 27.21
N CYS A 3 -8.43 8.11 26.49
CA CYS A 3 -7.23 7.54 25.88
C CYS A 3 -6.79 8.49 24.77
N ALA A 4 -5.89 9.41 25.08
CA ALA A 4 -5.20 10.19 24.07
C ALA A 4 -4.27 9.24 23.31
N LEU A 5 -4.64 8.88 22.09
CA LEU A 5 -3.69 8.30 21.15
C LEU A 5 -2.54 9.30 20.98
N PRO A 6 -1.28 8.88 20.99
CA PRO A 6 -0.17 9.77 20.69
C PRO A 6 -0.34 10.28 19.27
N ILE A 7 -0.82 11.50 19.16
CA ILE A 7 -0.93 12.20 17.88
C ILE A 7 0.48 12.67 17.56
N TYR A 8 1.17 11.89 16.74
CA TYR A 8 2.41 12.36 16.13
C TYR A 8 2.08 13.58 15.28
N GLN A 9 2.72 14.70 15.56
CA GLN A 9 2.60 15.90 14.75
C GLN A 9 2.99 15.56 13.32
N CYS A 10 2.26 16.09 12.35
CA CYS A 10 2.41 15.81 10.92
C CYS A 10 3.85 16.06 10.39
N SER A 11 4.67 16.80 11.11
CA SER A 11 6.09 17.04 10.84
C SER A 11 6.99 15.80 10.99
N ASP A 12 6.64 14.87 11.90
CA ASP A 12 7.50 13.71 12.18
C ASP A 12 7.15 12.49 11.31
N VAL A 13 6.00 12.53 10.67
CA VAL A 13 5.41 11.41 9.94
C VAL A 13 5.86 11.33 8.48
N GLU A 14 6.23 12.46 7.87
CA GLU A 14 6.69 12.46 6.47
C GLU A 14 8.04 11.75 6.27
N ALA A 15 8.88 11.66 7.30
CA ALA A 15 10.17 10.99 7.19
C ALA A 15 10.05 9.47 7.05
N ASP A 16 9.06 8.86 7.70
CA ASP A 16 8.88 7.41 7.69
C ASP A 16 8.15 6.88 6.44
N ILE A 17 7.50 7.78 5.67
CA ILE A 17 6.72 7.41 4.49
C ILE A 17 7.60 7.33 3.23
N LEU A 18 8.72 8.03 3.23
CA LEU A 18 9.62 8.12 2.06
C LEU A 18 10.36 6.82 1.76
N ALA A 19 10.21 5.81 2.58
CA ALA A 19 10.92 4.59 2.32
C ALA A 19 9.95 3.40 2.07
N PRO A 20 9.87 2.90 0.83
CA PRO A 20 10.32 1.53 0.70
C PRO A 20 11.69 1.53 1.37
N PRO A 21 12.16 0.51 2.10
CA PRO A 21 13.47 0.60 2.69
C PRO A 21 14.37 1.14 1.60
N LEU A 22 14.86 2.39 1.76
CA LEU A 22 15.85 2.96 0.87
C LEU A 22 17.07 2.09 1.14
N VAL A 23 17.14 0.99 0.42
CA VAL A 23 18.10 -0.09 0.67
C VAL A 23 19.48 0.40 0.28
N THR A 24 19.54 1.44 -0.55
CA THR A 24 20.82 1.97 -1.06
C THR A 24 20.82 3.51 -1.10
N ALA A 25 22.04 4.10 -1.07
CA ALA A 25 22.21 5.53 -1.28
C ALA A 25 21.68 5.98 -2.66
N ASP A 26 21.74 5.10 -3.66
CA ASP A 26 21.24 5.37 -5.02
C ASP A 26 19.71 5.49 -5.06
N ASP A 27 18.99 4.73 -4.24
CA ASP A 27 17.55 4.85 -4.13
C ASP A 27 17.14 6.19 -3.52
N ALA A 28 17.90 6.68 -2.54
CA ALA A 28 17.65 7.99 -1.92
C ALA A 28 17.92 9.13 -2.93
N LEU A 29 18.99 9.04 -3.72
CA LEU A 29 19.31 9.99 -4.76
C LEU A 29 18.25 10.02 -5.86
N ARG A 30 17.80 8.86 -6.32
CA ARG A 30 16.74 8.74 -7.31
C ARG A 30 15.42 9.33 -6.78
N ALA A 31 15.04 9.00 -5.56
CA ALA A 31 13.82 9.51 -4.94
C ALA A 31 13.87 11.05 -4.79
N LEU A 32 14.99 11.61 -4.35
CA LEU A 32 15.20 13.05 -4.26
C LEU A 32 15.06 13.75 -5.61
N VAL A 33 15.73 13.25 -6.65
CA VAL A 33 15.65 13.83 -8.01
C VAL A 33 14.23 13.74 -8.56
N GLN A 34 13.57 12.64 -8.37
CA GLN A 34 12.17 12.47 -8.79
C GLN A 34 11.24 13.41 -8.03
N TRP A 35 11.42 13.53 -6.72
CA TRP A 35 10.63 14.44 -5.88
C TRP A 35 10.80 15.90 -6.26
N SER A 36 12.06 16.35 -6.52
CA SER A 36 12.34 17.72 -6.97
C SER A 36 11.61 18.08 -8.26
N ARG A 37 11.55 17.15 -9.21
CA ARG A 37 10.84 17.31 -10.48
C ARG A 37 9.32 17.32 -10.29
N ASN A 38 8.78 16.38 -9.51
CA ASN A 38 7.35 16.35 -9.18
C ASN A 38 6.89 17.64 -8.48
N ARG A 39 7.74 18.20 -7.60
CA ARG A 39 7.48 19.46 -6.90
C ARG A 39 7.78 20.70 -7.73
N ARG A 40 8.41 20.55 -8.90
CA ARG A 40 8.89 21.66 -9.74
C ARG A 40 9.79 22.64 -9.00
N VAL A 41 10.64 22.12 -8.13
CA VAL A 41 11.61 22.90 -7.36
C VAL A 41 13.04 22.55 -7.79
N SER A 42 13.97 23.48 -7.58
CA SER A 42 15.38 23.19 -7.85
C SER A 42 15.88 22.04 -6.98
N LEU A 43 16.92 21.32 -7.45
CA LEU A 43 17.53 20.26 -6.66
C LEU A 43 18.06 20.76 -5.30
N ASP A 44 18.54 22.01 -5.27
CA ASP A 44 19.00 22.63 -4.04
C ASP A 44 17.87 22.95 -3.07
N ASP A 45 16.72 23.39 -3.58
CA ASP A 45 15.51 23.58 -2.76
C ASP A 45 14.99 22.25 -2.25
N ALA A 46 15.02 21.23 -3.10
CA ALA A 46 14.66 19.88 -2.70
C ALA A 46 15.56 19.37 -1.57
N LEU A 47 16.87 19.52 -1.70
CA LEU A 47 17.83 19.13 -0.67
C LEU A 47 17.59 19.82 0.68
N ARG A 48 17.15 21.08 0.67
CA ARG A 48 16.80 21.79 1.92
C ARG A 48 15.56 21.24 2.62
N GLN A 49 14.64 20.69 1.84
CA GLN A 49 13.38 20.11 2.34
C GLN A 49 13.49 18.61 2.59
N TRP A 50 14.50 17.96 2.01
CA TRP A 50 14.68 16.53 2.10
C TRP A 50 15.28 16.13 3.44
N ARG A 51 14.64 15.21 4.12
CA ARG A 51 15.03 14.84 5.49
C ARG A 51 16.18 13.85 5.58
N LEU A 52 16.45 13.11 4.51
CA LEU A 52 17.58 12.20 4.48
C LEU A 52 18.84 12.97 4.11
N HIS A 53 19.93 12.71 4.82
CA HIS A 53 21.20 13.33 4.51
C HIS A 53 21.76 12.79 3.18
N VAL A 54 21.70 13.62 2.16
CA VAL A 54 22.30 13.35 0.84
C VAL A 54 23.33 14.43 0.57
N PRO A 55 24.61 14.08 0.31
CA PRO A 55 25.61 15.07 -0.03
C PRO A 55 25.25 15.83 -1.33
N ARG A 56 25.27 17.16 -1.26
CA ARG A 56 24.86 18.02 -2.39
C ARG A 56 25.58 17.67 -3.69
N SER A 57 26.91 17.48 -3.64
CA SER A 57 27.72 17.13 -4.82
C SER A 57 27.27 15.79 -5.44
N GLN A 58 26.94 14.79 -4.62
CA GLN A 58 26.45 13.50 -5.10
C GLN A 58 25.09 13.65 -5.77
N ALA A 59 24.18 14.44 -5.18
CA ALA A 59 22.86 14.68 -5.75
C ALA A 59 22.94 15.33 -7.14
N HIS A 60 23.77 16.35 -7.31
CA HIS A 60 23.97 17.00 -8.62
C HIS A 60 24.61 16.07 -9.64
N VAL A 61 25.70 15.39 -9.31
CA VAL A 61 26.34 14.42 -10.20
C VAL A 61 25.40 13.30 -10.61
N PHE A 62 24.58 12.80 -9.65
CA PHE A 62 23.59 11.77 -9.95
C PHE A 62 22.51 12.30 -10.90
N ALA A 63 21.97 13.49 -10.65
CA ALA A 63 20.92 14.08 -11.48
C ALA A 63 21.42 14.31 -12.92
N GLU A 64 22.64 14.85 -13.09
CA GLU A 64 23.27 15.05 -14.39
C GLU A 64 23.50 13.74 -15.15
N ARG A 65 24.04 12.71 -14.47
CA ARG A 65 24.24 11.39 -15.06
C ARG A 65 22.95 10.71 -15.45
N LEU A 66 21.93 10.82 -14.61
CA LEU A 66 20.62 10.24 -14.88
C LEU A 66 19.96 10.94 -16.08
N ALA A 67 20.10 12.26 -16.19
CA ALA A 67 19.60 13.02 -17.34
C ALA A 67 20.34 12.65 -18.64
N ALA A 68 21.69 12.57 -18.60
CA ALA A 68 22.49 12.14 -19.71
C ALA A 68 22.17 10.72 -20.19
N PHE A 69 22.06 9.78 -19.25
CA PHE A 69 21.69 8.40 -19.53
C PHE A 69 20.32 8.29 -20.23
N ARG A 70 19.33 9.04 -19.73
CA ARG A 70 18.00 9.06 -20.37
C ARG A 70 18.04 9.63 -21.78
N ALA A 71 18.80 10.71 -21.98
CA ALA A 71 18.95 11.32 -23.29
C ALA A 71 19.67 10.38 -24.30
N GLU A 72 20.76 9.74 -23.88
CA GLU A 72 21.54 8.81 -24.71
C GLU A 72 20.70 7.58 -25.15
N HIS A 73 19.85 7.07 -24.25
CA HIS A 73 19.06 5.86 -24.51
C HIS A 73 17.61 6.15 -24.94
N ALA A 74 17.27 7.42 -25.21
CA ALA A 74 15.90 7.85 -25.54
C ALA A 74 14.83 7.37 -24.53
N LEU A 75 15.19 7.35 -23.23
CA LEU A 75 14.30 6.90 -22.16
C LEU A 75 13.56 8.08 -21.56
N VAL A 76 12.28 7.82 -21.24
CA VAL A 76 11.42 8.78 -20.56
C VAL A 76 10.87 8.14 -19.28
N ASP A 77 11.03 8.80 -18.15
CA ASP A 77 10.40 8.43 -16.89
C ASP A 77 9.06 9.15 -16.68
N PHE A 78 8.28 8.79 -15.64
CA PHE A 78 6.98 9.40 -15.42
C PHE A 78 7.00 10.92 -15.31
N PRO A 79 7.89 11.59 -14.52
CA PRO A 79 7.97 13.04 -14.57
C PRO A 79 8.34 13.57 -15.95
N GLY A 80 9.24 12.92 -16.68
CA GLY A 80 9.63 13.31 -18.04
C GLY A 80 8.49 13.24 -19.05
N MET A 81 7.56 12.31 -18.89
CA MET A 81 6.35 12.26 -19.72
C MET A 81 5.47 13.50 -19.49
N LEU A 82 5.29 13.90 -18.24
CA LEU A 82 4.51 15.08 -17.88
C LEU A 82 5.19 16.39 -18.30
N GLU A 83 6.51 16.47 -18.13
CA GLU A 83 7.32 17.61 -18.62
C GLU A 83 7.17 17.78 -20.13
N ARG A 84 7.23 16.71 -20.91
CA ARG A 84 7.01 16.75 -22.35
C ARG A 84 5.62 17.19 -22.74
N VAL A 85 4.57 16.77 -22.00
CA VAL A 85 3.21 17.26 -22.24
C VAL A 85 3.13 18.78 -22.09
N LEU A 86 3.82 19.35 -21.10
CA LEU A 86 3.89 20.80 -20.89
C LEU A 86 4.69 21.50 -22.00
N ASP A 87 5.88 20.98 -22.34
CA ASP A 87 6.79 21.57 -23.31
C ASP A 87 6.22 21.56 -24.74
N GLU A 88 5.55 20.47 -25.11
CA GLU A 88 4.95 20.26 -26.42
C GLU A 88 3.51 20.78 -26.50
N GLY A 89 2.92 21.18 -25.38
CA GLY A 89 1.54 21.74 -25.33
C GLY A 89 0.45 20.72 -25.67
N HIS A 90 0.67 19.46 -25.37
CA HIS A 90 -0.30 18.42 -25.68
C HIS A 90 -1.53 18.48 -24.79
N THR A 91 -2.70 18.44 -25.41
CA THR A 91 -3.99 18.33 -24.73
C THR A 91 -4.74 17.10 -25.23
N PRO A 92 -5.23 16.23 -24.35
CA PRO A 92 -6.08 15.11 -24.76
C PRO A 92 -7.35 15.59 -25.47
N GLY A 93 -7.81 14.88 -26.48
CA GLY A 93 -9.04 15.20 -27.18
C GLY A 93 -10.27 14.98 -26.30
N GLY A 94 -11.29 15.85 -26.47
CA GLY A 94 -12.56 15.74 -25.75
C GLY A 94 -13.29 17.07 -25.64
N LEU A 95 -14.54 17.01 -25.18
CA LEU A 95 -15.34 18.21 -24.87
C LEU A 95 -15.36 18.52 -23.38
N VAL A 96 -15.16 17.53 -22.54
CA VAL A 96 -15.24 17.63 -21.08
C VAL A 96 -14.07 16.85 -20.49
N ALA A 97 -13.42 17.42 -19.48
CA ALA A 97 -12.39 16.78 -18.69
C ALA A 97 -12.90 16.45 -17.29
N PHE A 98 -12.54 15.27 -16.77
CA PHE A 98 -12.75 14.86 -15.39
C PHE A 98 -11.41 14.56 -14.75
N ILE A 99 -11.09 15.28 -13.68
CA ILE A 99 -9.87 15.10 -12.88
C ILE A 99 -10.32 14.53 -11.54
N ASP A 100 -9.97 13.29 -11.28
CA ASP A 100 -10.33 12.59 -10.03
C ASP A 100 -9.12 12.49 -9.10
N GLU A 101 -9.36 12.30 -7.80
CA GLU A 101 -8.35 12.24 -6.73
C GLU A 101 -7.38 13.44 -6.74
N ALA A 102 -7.93 14.63 -6.96
CA ALA A 102 -7.14 15.84 -7.20
C ALA A 102 -6.28 16.27 -6.00
N GLN A 103 -6.58 15.81 -4.78
CA GLN A 103 -5.77 16.01 -3.58
C GLN A 103 -4.39 15.34 -3.64
N ASP A 104 -4.22 14.33 -4.51
CA ASP A 104 -2.98 13.56 -4.64
C ASP A 104 -2.07 14.06 -5.78
N LEU A 105 -2.49 15.10 -6.48
CA LEU A 105 -1.70 15.67 -7.57
C LEU A 105 -0.45 16.39 -7.06
N SER A 106 0.68 16.10 -7.68
CA SER A 106 1.92 16.86 -7.51
C SER A 106 1.87 18.19 -8.28
N PRO A 107 2.69 19.21 -7.94
CA PRO A 107 2.78 20.45 -8.68
C PRO A 107 3.06 20.27 -10.19
N LEU A 108 3.78 19.22 -10.58
CA LEU A 108 3.98 18.90 -11.99
C LEU A 108 2.68 18.44 -12.66
N GLN A 109 1.93 17.56 -12.01
CA GLN A 109 0.62 17.11 -12.51
C GLN A 109 -0.40 18.24 -12.51
N ILE A 110 -0.40 19.09 -11.47
CA ILE A 110 -1.24 20.30 -11.41
C ILE A 110 -0.95 21.20 -12.62
N ALA A 111 0.31 21.48 -12.92
CA ALA A 111 0.68 22.30 -14.06
C ALA A 111 0.18 21.71 -15.39
N VAL A 112 0.22 20.38 -15.55
CA VAL A 112 -0.36 19.70 -16.72
C VAL A 112 -1.85 19.92 -16.77
N VAL A 113 -2.57 19.72 -15.67
CA VAL A 113 -4.03 19.93 -15.58
C VAL A 113 -4.39 21.39 -15.89
N GLU A 114 -3.67 22.33 -15.31
CA GLU A 114 -3.89 23.77 -15.54
C GLU A 114 -3.61 24.18 -17.00
N SER A 115 -2.62 23.55 -17.65
CA SER A 115 -2.35 23.80 -19.08
C SER A 115 -3.51 23.39 -19.99
N TRP A 116 -4.39 22.53 -19.51
CA TRP A 116 -5.59 22.10 -20.23
C TRP A 116 -6.81 22.97 -19.96
N PHE A 117 -6.76 23.88 -18.97
CA PHE A 117 -7.88 24.79 -18.70
C PHE A 117 -8.12 25.68 -19.93
N GLY A 118 -9.39 25.76 -20.31
CA GLY A 118 -9.78 26.50 -21.51
C GLY A 118 -9.76 25.68 -22.80
N ALA A 119 -9.12 24.51 -22.83
CA ALA A 119 -9.20 23.59 -23.96
C ALA A 119 -10.51 22.79 -24.01
N TYR A 120 -11.16 22.64 -22.86
CA TYR A 120 -12.42 21.92 -22.71
C TYR A 120 -13.59 22.89 -22.46
N ALA A 121 -14.77 22.52 -22.94
CA ALA A 121 -16.01 23.26 -22.64
C ALA A 121 -16.32 23.26 -21.14
N ARG A 122 -15.94 22.18 -20.44
CA ARG A 122 -16.04 22.04 -18.99
C ARG A 122 -14.95 21.14 -18.44
N THR A 123 -14.44 21.52 -17.28
CA THR A 123 -13.53 20.67 -16.49
C THR A 123 -14.16 20.45 -15.12
N TYR A 124 -14.29 19.19 -14.71
CA TYR A 124 -14.73 18.79 -13.39
C TYR A 124 -13.55 18.26 -12.61
N ILE A 125 -13.36 18.79 -11.40
CA ILE A 125 -12.28 18.40 -10.51
C ILE A 125 -12.91 17.78 -9.27
N ALA A 126 -12.61 16.54 -8.99
CA ALA A 126 -13.09 15.80 -7.83
C ALA A 126 -11.92 15.42 -6.92
N GLY A 127 -12.16 15.43 -5.61
CA GLY A 127 -11.16 15.03 -4.63
C GLY A 127 -11.64 15.26 -3.20
N ASP A 128 -10.89 14.71 -2.26
CA ASP A 128 -11.11 14.89 -0.84
C ASP A 128 -9.81 15.28 -0.15
N ASP A 129 -9.66 16.55 0.17
CA ASP A 129 -8.46 17.12 0.80
C ASP A 129 -8.12 16.45 2.17
N ASP A 130 -9.11 15.88 2.85
CA ASP A 130 -8.90 15.10 4.08
C ASP A 130 -8.29 13.71 3.83
N GLN A 131 -8.28 13.23 2.58
CA GLN A 131 -7.70 11.94 2.18
C GLN A 131 -6.30 12.04 1.55
N ALA A 132 -5.69 13.22 1.55
CA ALA A 132 -4.36 13.43 0.99
C ALA A 132 -3.28 12.70 1.80
N ILE A 133 -2.74 11.61 1.26
CA ILE A 133 -1.72 10.77 1.91
C ILE A 133 -0.42 10.67 1.12
N TYR A 134 -0.35 11.22 -0.10
CA TYR A 134 0.80 11.12 -1.00
C TYR A 134 1.74 12.35 -0.96
N GLY A 135 1.75 13.12 0.14
CA GLY A 135 2.70 14.21 0.33
C GLY A 135 4.16 13.81 0.13
N PHE A 136 4.52 12.57 0.51
CA PHE A 136 5.87 12.02 0.30
C PHE A 136 6.25 11.83 -1.18
N GLN A 137 5.28 11.70 -2.08
CA GLN A 137 5.49 11.67 -3.53
C GLN A 137 5.44 13.08 -4.16
N GLY A 138 5.20 14.09 -3.33
CA GLY A 138 5.14 15.47 -3.74
C GLY A 138 3.73 16.01 -3.97
N ALA A 139 2.66 15.31 -3.54
CA ALA A 139 1.30 15.81 -3.63
C ALA A 139 1.12 17.18 -2.95
N GLU A 140 0.26 18.03 -3.52
CA GLU A 140 -0.03 19.39 -3.03
C GLU A 140 -1.54 19.59 -2.82
N PRO A 141 -2.11 19.06 -1.73
CA PRO A 141 -3.55 19.14 -1.47
C PRO A 141 -4.08 20.57 -1.30
N LYS A 142 -3.20 21.53 -0.98
CA LYS A 142 -3.57 22.95 -0.89
C LYS A 142 -4.10 23.51 -2.20
N TRP A 143 -3.66 22.96 -3.32
CA TRP A 143 -4.18 23.36 -4.62
C TRP A 143 -5.68 23.06 -4.75
N LEU A 144 -6.13 21.87 -4.32
CA LEU A 144 -7.55 21.50 -4.33
C LEU A 144 -8.37 22.45 -3.43
N VAL A 145 -7.83 22.78 -2.25
CA VAL A 145 -8.47 23.73 -1.33
C VAL A 145 -8.55 25.13 -1.96
N SER A 146 -7.49 25.58 -2.62
CA SER A 146 -7.47 26.89 -3.29
C SER A 146 -8.46 26.95 -4.43
N ILE A 147 -8.43 26.00 -5.35
CA ILE A 147 -9.32 26.02 -6.53
C ILE A 147 -10.80 25.88 -6.15
N SER A 148 -11.09 25.24 -5.03
CA SER A 148 -12.46 25.14 -4.50
C SER A 148 -13.04 26.49 -4.05
N GLN A 149 -12.20 27.47 -3.80
CA GLN A 149 -12.62 28.84 -3.45
C GLN A 149 -12.89 29.69 -4.69
N ASP A 150 -12.23 29.38 -5.80
CA ASP A 150 -12.28 30.16 -7.03
C ASP A 150 -13.33 29.61 -8.03
N CYS A 151 -13.82 28.38 -7.81
CA CYS A 151 -14.77 27.72 -8.71
C CYS A 151 -16.05 27.33 -7.98
N PRO A 152 -17.18 27.21 -8.71
CA PRO A 152 -18.40 26.62 -8.16
C PRO A 152 -18.11 25.23 -7.60
N THR A 153 -18.32 25.06 -6.31
CA THR A 153 -17.96 23.83 -5.60
C THR A 153 -19.20 23.20 -4.98
N GLU A 154 -19.35 21.90 -5.20
CA GLU A 154 -20.40 21.08 -4.59
C GLU A 154 -19.77 20.02 -3.68
N ILE A 155 -20.32 19.85 -2.49
CA ILE A 155 -19.90 18.83 -1.54
C ILE A 155 -20.86 17.64 -1.64
N LEU A 156 -20.31 16.47 -1.90
CA LEU A 156 -21.06 15.21 -1.89
C LEU A 156 -21.32 14.80 -0.44
N HIS A 157 -22.52 15.13 0.05
CA HIS A 157 -22.86 15.00 1.46
C HIS A 157 -23.09 13.58 1.96
N ARG A 158 -23.28 12.60 1.09
CA ARG A 158 -23.65 11.23 1.48
C ARG A 158 -22.59 10.22 1.17
N SER A 159 -22.16 9.49 2.20
CA SER A 159 -21.30 8.32 2.05
C SER A 159 -22.14 7.03 1.95
N PHE A 160 -21.92 6.25 0.89
CA PHE A 160 -22.51 4.93 0.73
C PHE A 160 -21.59 3.81 1.21
N ARG A 161 -20.39 4.16 1.68
CA ARG A 161 -19.35 3.20 2.07
C ARG A 161 -19.17 3.12 3.57
N ILE A 162 -19.14 4.27 4.26
CA ILE A 162 -18.63 4.37 5.63
C ILE A 162 -19.77 4.24 6.65
N PRO A 163 -19.73 3.23 7.57
CA PRO A 163 -20.66 3.10 8.69
C PRO A 163 -20.50 4.24 9.70
N SER A 164 -21.53 4.47 10.52
CA SER A 164 -21.61 5.64 11.41
C SER A 164 -20.51 5.67 12.49
N GLN A 165 -20.13 4.53 13.08
CA GLN A 165 -19.05 4.50 14.07
C GLN A 165 -17.68 4.79 13.45
N VAL A 166 -17.41 4.24 12.26
CA VAL A 166 -16.17 4.53 11.51
C VAL A 166 -16.11 5.99 11.10
N HIS A 167 -17.25 6.55 10.64
CA HIS A 167 -17.37 7.97 10.30
C HIS A 167 -17.06 8.87 11.50
N ARG A 168 -17.59 8.56 12.68
CA ARG A 168 -17.33 9.32 13.91
C ARG A 168 -15.84 9.40 14.22
N LEU A 169 -15.17 8.25 14.23
CA LEU A 169 -13.72 8.21 14.46
C LEU A 169 -12.96 8.99 13.37
N ALA A 170 -13.32 8.83 12.10
CA ALA A 170 -12.70 9.57 11.01
C ALA A 170 -12.86 11.09 11.19
N GLN A 171 -14.04 11.56 11.61
CA GLN A 171 -14.29 12.98 11.86
C GLN A 171 -13.43 13.53 13.02
N GLU A 172 -13.23 12.78 14.09
CA GLU A 172 -12.34 13.17 15.20
C GLU A 172 -10.89 13.36 14.72
N VAL A 173 -10.45 12.56 13.76
CA VAL A 173 -9.09 12.67 13.20
C VAL A 173 -8.98 13.85 12.25
N VAL A 174 -9.88 13.96 11.25
CA VAL A 174 -9.76 14.98 10.20
C VAL A 174 -10.02 16.40 10.69
N GLN A 175 -10.76 16.59 11.79
CA GLN A 175 -10.95 17.90 12.42
C GLN A 175 -9.65 18.53 12.92
N GLN A 176 -8.58 17.78 13.06
CA GLN A 176 -7.26 18.27 13.44
C GLN A 176 -6.50 18.90 12.27
N ASN A 177 -6.93 18.68 11.04
CA ASN A 177 -6.34 19.29 9.86
C ASN A 177 -6.62 20.81 9.86
N ARG A 178 -5.55 21.61 9.76
CA ARG A 178 -5.64 23.07 9.78
C ARG A 178 -6.06 23.68 8.45
N VAL A 179 -5.69 23.05 7.35
CA VAL A 179 -5.98 23.48 5.99
C VAL A 179 -6.88 22.46 5.35
N ARG A 180 -8.17 22.79 5.24
CA ARG A 180 -9.17 21.88 4.68
C ARG A 180 -10.40 22.66 4.20
N VAL A 181 -11.14 22.07 3.29
CA VAL A 181 -12.47 22.54 2.91
C VAL A 181 -13.45 22.15 4.02
N PRO A 182 -14.18 23.12 4.63
CA PRO A 182 -15.22 22.79 5.59
C PRO A 182 -16.32 21.96 4.94
N LYS A 183 -16.44 20.71 5.36
CA LYS A 183 -17.43 19.78 4.82
C LYS A 183 -18.01 18.89 5.90
N ARG A 184 -19.27 18.52 5.70
CA ARG A 184 -19.94 17.48 6.48
C ARG A 184 -20.54 16.50 5.51
N TYR A 185 -20.43 15.22 5.81
CA TYR A 185 -21.12 14.19 5.07
C TYR A 185 -21.78 13.19 6.03
N GLU A 186 -22.85 12.56 5.55
CA GLU A 186 -23.63 11.61 6.30
C GLU A 186 -23.09 10.20 6.05
N PRO A 187 -22.87 9.40 7.09
CA PRO A 187 -22.51 8.00 6.92
C PRO A 187 -23.68 7.19 6.34
N ARG A 188 -23.43 5.99 5.91
CA ARG A 188 -24.51 5.04 5.61
C ARG A 188 -25.27 4.68 6.89
N ALA A 189 -26.47 4.09 6.73
CA ALA A 189 -27.40 3.86 7.84
C ALA A 189 -26.89 2.81 8.86
N GLU A 190 -26.01 1.90 8.45
CA GLU A 190 -25.47 0.87 9.33
C GLU A 190 -24.53 1.47 10.37
N GLU A 191 -24.62 0.97 11.58
CA GLU A 191 -23.81 1.46 12.69
C GLU A 191 -22.33 1.11 12.50
N GLY A 192 -22.04 -0.14 12.09
CA GLY A 192 -20.70 -0.69 12.05
C GLY A 192 -20.13 -0.91 13.46
N THR A 193 -18.87 -1.31 13.53
CA THR A 193 -18.15 -1.50 14.80
C THR A 193 -16.73 -1.00 14.68
N VAL A 194 -16.27 -0.28 15.70
CA VAL A 194 -14.87 0.14 15.85
C VAL A 194 -14.35 -0.42 17.17
N LEU A 195 -13.29 -1.21 17.10
CA LEU A 195 -12.63 -1.82 18.26
C LEU A 195 -11.16 -1.38 18.30
N VAL A 196 -10.66 -1.12 19.50
CA VAL A 196 -9.23 -0.90 19.75
C VAL A 196 -8.68 -2.16 20.41
N LEU A 197 -7.89 -2.92 19.70
CA LEU A 197 -7.41 -4.23 20.12
C LEU A 197 -5.89 -4.33 19.99
N GLY A 198 -5.28 -5.17 20.82
CA GLY A 198 -3.91 -5.64 20.57
C GLY A 198 -3.88 -6.58 19.33
N ALA A 199 -2.69 -6.75 18.75
CA ALA A 199 -2.55 -7.48 17.49
C ALA A 199 -3.12 -8.91 17.52
N ASP A 200 -2.89 -9.64 18.62
CA ASP A 200 -3.35 -11.03 18.74
C ASP A 200 -4.88 -11.11 18.90
N ALA A 201 -5.47 -10.19 19.67
CA ALA A 201 -6.93 -10.08 19.80
C ALA A 201 -7.59 -9.62 18.49
N ALA A 202 -6.93 -8.73 17.73
CA ALA A 202 -7.41 -8.31 16.42
C ALA A 202 -7.41 -9.50 15.44
N LEU A 203 -6.35 -10.32 15.44
CA LEU A 203 -6.28 -11.52 14.60
C LEU A 203 -7.40 -12.52 14.93
N SER A 204 -7.69 -12.69 16.22
CA SER A 204 -8.80 -13.57 16.66
C SER A 204 -10.18 -13.02 16.27
N ALA A 205 -10.36 -11.70 16.31
CA ALA A 205 -11.63 -11.04 15.97
C ALA A 205 -11.95 -11.09 14.47
N VAL A 206 -10.97 -11.39 13.63
CA VAL A 206 -11.11 -11.41 12.16
C VAL A 206 -11.53 -12.78 11.62
N GLY A 207 -11.44 -13.84 12.44
CA GLY A 207 -11.56 -15.24 12.00
C GLY A 207 -12.86 -15.64 11.29
N ASP A 208 -13.94 -14.87 11.45
CA ASP A 208 -15.24 -15.14 10.80
C ASP A 208 -15.56 -14.14 9.67
N ALA A 209 -14.65 -13.21 9.36
CA ALA A 209 -14.89 -12.21 8.33
C ALA A 209 -14.65 -12.80 6.92
N GLU A 210 -15.55 -12.50 5.99
CA GLU A 210 -15.46 -12.93 4.59
C GLU A 210 -14.23 -12.33 3.89
N SER A 211 -13.89 -11.08 4.21
CA SER A 211 -12.70 -10.40 3.70
C SER A 211 -12.17 -9.37 4.69
N VAL A 212 -10.85 -9.20 4.75
CA VAL A 212 -10.18 -8.30 5.68
C VAL A 212 -9.07 -7.54 4.98
N PHE A 213 -9.03 -6.23 5.21
CA PHE A 213 -7.89 -5.41 4.85
C PHE A 213 -7.06 -5.08 6.09
N VAL A 214 -5.78 -5.40 6.03
CA VAL A 214 -4.80 -4.94 7.02
C VAL A 214 -4.08 -3.73 6.44
N LEU A 215 -4.34 -2.57 7.01
CA LEU A 215 -3.73 -1.31 6.58
C LEU A 215 -2.68 -0.88 7.59
N ALA A 216 -1.55 -0.38 7.10
CA ALA A 216 -0.51 0.16 7.93
C ALA A 216 0.12 1.39 7.27
N ARG A 217 0.63 2.31 8.10
CA ARG A 217 1.27 3.53 7.64
C ARG A 217 2.49 3.25 6.77
N ASN A 218 3.28 2.25 7.13
CA ASN A 218 4.46 1.85 6.36
C ASN A 218 4.59 0.32 6.24
N ARG A 219 5.43 -0.12 5.30
CA ARG A 219 5.61 -1.54 4.98
C ARG A 219 6.21 -2.37 6.13
N VAL A 220 6.96 -1.77 7.02
CA VAL A 220 7.56 -2.49 8.16
C VAL A 220 6.46 -3.11 9.03
N TYR A 221 5.40 -2.36 9.29
CA TYR A 221 4.26 -2.89 10.04
C TYR A 221 3.47 -3.95 9.25
N LEU A 222 3.34 -3.80 7.93
CA LEU A 222 2.73 -4.83 7.09
C LEU A 222 3.52 -6.14 7.11
N HIS A 223 4.86 -6.08 7.12
CA HIS A 223 5.68 -7.28 7.25
C HIS A 223 5.48 -7.97 8.60
N ALA A 224 5.33 -7.22 9.69
CA ALA A 224 5.01 -7.77 11.00
C ALA A 224 3.64 -8.48 11.00
N TRP A 225 2.63 -7.89 10.36
CA TRP A 225 1.32 -8.52 10.18
C TRP A 225 1.37 -9.73 9.27
N ALA A 226 2.10 -9.66 8.15
CA ALA A 226 2.30 -10.79 7.25
C ALA A 226 2.95 -11.99 7.97
N SER A 227 3.89 -11.73 8.90
CA SER A 227 4.46 -12.79 9.73
C SER A 227 3.42 -13.41 10.66
N ARG A 228 2.63 -12.58 11.37
CA ARG A 228 1.57 -13.08 12.26
C ARG A 228 0.50 -13.89 11.53
N LEU A 229 0.04 -13.41 10.38
CA LEU A 229 -0.93 -14.12 9.54
C LEU A 229 -0.38 -15.47 9.07
N ARG A 230 0.90 -15.50 8.67
CA ARG A 230 1.58 -16.74 8.28
C ARG A 230 1.70 -17.72 9.44
N ASP A 231 2.06 -17.23 10.62
CA ASP A 231 2.17 -18.05 11.83
C ASP A 231 0.80 -18.59 12.30
N ALA A 232 -0.26 -17.85 12.04
CA ALA A 232 -1.65 -18.27 12.28
C ALA A 232 -2.20 -19.22 11.19
N GLY A 233 -1.52 -19.34 10.04
CA GLY A 233 -1.98 -20.14 8.91
C GLY A 233 -3.04 -19.44 8.06
N GLU A 234 -3.19 -18.12 8.21
CA GLU A 234 -4.17 -17.33 7.47
C GLU A 234 -3.61 -16.91 6.10
N PRO A 235 -4.34 -17.14 5.00
CA PRO A 235 -3.94 -16.70 3.68
C PRO A 235 -4.05 -15.17 3.56
N PHE A 236 -3.06 -14.54 2.91
CA PHE A 236 -3.09 -13.10 2.66
C PHE A 236 -2.42 -12.74 1.33
N VAL A 237 -2.73 -11.56 0.82
CA VAL A 237 -2.07 -10.91 -0.31
C VAL A 237 -1.44 -9.62 0.19
N LEU A 238 -0.16 -9.41 -0.10
CA LEU A 238 0.54 -8.16 0.21
C LEU A 238 0.59 -7.31 -1.07
N GLU A 239 -0.24 -6.29 -1.14
CA GLU A 239 -0.27 -5.39 -2.30
C GLU A 239 1.03 -4.57 -2.44
N GLY A 240 1.36 -4.24 -3.67
CA GLY A 240 2.50 -3.37 -4.02
C GLY A 240 3.88 -4.02 -3.93
N ALA A 241 3.97 -5.31 -3.65
CA ALA A 241 5.22 -6.05 -3.73
C ALA A 241 5.09 -7.15 -4.80
N ALA A 242 5.84 -7.05 -5.88
CA ALA A 242 5.88 -8.08 -6.91
C ALA A 242 6.26 -9.42 -6.25
N GLY A 243 5.36 -10.41 -6.31
CA GLY A 243 5.57 -11.74 -5.74
C GLY A 243 5.33 -11.88 -4.23
N ALA A 244 4.86 -10.85 -3.54
CA ALA A 244 4.59 -10.91 -2.09
C ALA A 244 3.13 -11.28 -1.74
N SER A 245 2.39 -11.82 -2.68
CA SER A 245 1.14 -12.50 -2.40
C SER A 245 1.43 -13.88 -1.82
N SER A 246 0.79 -14.22 -0.71
CA SER A 246 0.81 -15.61 -0.25
C SER A 246 0.27 -16.55 -1.34
N LEU A 247 -0.70 -16.10 -2.14
CA LEU A 247 -1.29 -16.86 -3.24
C LEU A 247 -0.47 -16.81 -4.54
N GLY A 248 0.29 -15.75 -4.77
CA GLY A 248 1.16 -15.59 -5.95
C GLY A 248 2.59 -16.14 -5.77
N HIS A 249 2.96 -16.53 -4.56
CA HIS A 249 4.26 -17.14 -4.33
C HIS A 249 4.28 -18.58 -4.88
N PRO A 250 5.33 -19.01 -5.59
CA PRO A 250 5.40 -20.37 -6.14
C PRO A 250 5.13 -21.46 -5.09
N ASP A 251 5.61 -21.28 -3.87
CA ASP A 251 5.37 -22.19 -2.75
C ASP A 251 3.89 -22.28 -2.34
N VAL A 252 3.11 -21.19 -2.48
CA VAL A 252 1.68 -21.21 -2.17
C VAL A 252 0.90 -21.94 -3.26
N ALA A 253 1.18 -21.65 -4.51
CA ALA A 253 0.57 -22.39 -5.63
C ALA A 253 0.88 -23.88 -5.51
N LEU A 254 2.13 -24.22 -5.19
CA LEU A 254 2.56 -25.60 -4.97
C LEU A 254 1.87 -26.20 -3.73
N ALA A 255 1.73 -25.44 -2.64
CA ALA A 255 1.05 -25.90 -1.43
C ALA A 255 -0.44 -26.17 -1.69
N ILE A 256 -1.14 -25.27 -2.38
CA ILE A 256 -2.56 -25.44 -2.73
C ILE A 256 -2.76 -26.63 -3.65
N THR A 257 -1.94 -26.77 -4.69
CA THR A 257 -2.00 -27.90 -5.62
C THR A 257 -1.74 -29.23 -4.90
N SER A 258 -0.73 -29.23 -4.02
CA SER A 258 -0.39 -30.40 -3.21
C SER A 258 -1.49 -30.77 -2.22
N ALA A 259 -2.11 -29.77 -1.60
CA ALA A 259 -3.25 -29.96 -0.71
C ALA A 259 -4.46 -30.56 -1.45
N SER A 260 -4.78 -30.02 -2.63
CA SER A 260 -5.84 -30.55 -3.49
C SER A 260 -5.59 -31.99 -3.91
N HIS A 261 -4.35 -32.33 -4.26
CA HIS A 261 -3.94 -33.69 -4.60
C HIS A 261 -4.10 -34.66 -3.42
N LEU A 262 -3.68 -34.25 -2.22
CA LEU A 262 -3.91 -35.06 -1.01
C LEU A 262 -5.38 -35.21 -0.68
N ARG A 263 -6.19 -34.17 -0.90
CA ARG A 263 -7.64 -34.23 -0.67
C ARG A 263 -8.30 -35.26 -1.59
N SER A 264 -7.87 -35.35 -2.85
CA SER A 264 -8.34 -36.35 -3.82
C SER A 264 -7.76 -37.76 -3.62
N GLY A 265 -6.95 -37.97 -2.60
CA GLY A 265 -6.33 -39.29 -2.31
C GLY A 265 -5.03 -39.54 -3.06
N GLY A 266 -4.48 -38.56 -3.74
CA GLY A 266 -3.24 -38.68 -4.48
C GLY A 266 -1.98 -38.63 -3.64
N VAL A 267 -0.81 -38.69 -4.29
CA VAL A 267 0.52 -38.65 -3.71
C VAL A 267 1.12 -37.26 -3.90
N VAL A 268 1.76 -36.73 -2.88
CA VAL A 268 2.40 -35.41 -2.90
C VAL A 268 3.92 -35.57 -2.96
N SER A 269 4.56 -34.74 -3.78
CA SER A 269 6.03 -34.67 -3.82
C SER A 269 6.58 -34.15 -2.47
N ALA A 270 7.84 -34.49 -2.17
CA ALA A 270 8.51 -33.98 -0.98
C ALA A 270 8.61 -32.42 -0.99
N GLU A 271 8.69 -31.82 -2.16
CA GLU A 271 8.69 -30.37 -2.34
C GLU A 271 7.31 -29.77 -2.05
N GLY A 272 6.24 -30.37 -2.58
CA GLY A 272 4.86 -29.98 -2.29
C GLY A 272 4.52 -30.09 -0.80
N LEU A 273 4.99 -31.17 -0.14
CA LEU A 273 4.84 -31.32 1.30
C LEU A 273 5.56 -30.20 2.07
N ARG A 274 6.80 -29.88 1.70
CA ARG A 274 7.53 -28.76 2.32
C ARG A 274 6.83 -27.42 2.10
N ALA A 275 6.32 -27.17 0.90
CA ALA A 275 5.55 -25.97 0.59
C ALA A 275 4.31 -25.85 1.49
N MET A 276 3.55 -26.91 1.65
CA MET A 276 2.39 -26.94 2.55
C MET A 276 2.78 -26.66 4.01
N LEU A 277 3.89 -27.26 4.47
CA LEU A 277 4.34 -27.13 5.86
C LEU A 277 4.88 -25.75 6.21
N ARG A 278 5.27 -24.93 5.22
CA ARG A 278 5.63 -23.51 5.44
C ARG A 278 4.48 -22.68 5.96
N PHE A 279 3.24 -23.06 5.63
CA PHE A 279 2.03 -22.37 6.07
C PHE A 279 1.43 -22.96 7.36
N VAL A 280 2.06 -23.97 7.95
CA VAL A 280 1.68 -24.49 9.26
C VAL A 280 2.37 -23.67 10.36
N PRO A 281 1.64 -23.15 11.35
CA PRO A 281 2.21 -22.37 12.45
C PRO A 281 3.39 -23.09 13.13
N SER A 282 4.43 -22.33 13.48
CA SER A 282 5.68 -22.89 14.00
C SER A 282 5.66 -23.22 15.48
N ARG A 283 4.76 -22.61 16.27
CA ARG A 283 4.68 -22.75 17.72
C ARG A 283 3.27 -23.12 18.14
N ASP A 284 3.19 -24.05 19.10
CA ASP A 284 1.94 -24.50 19.76
C ASP A 284 0.77 -24.84 18.82
N SER A 285 1.10 -25.32 17.63
CA SER A 285 0.10 -25.73 16.68
C SER A 285 -0.57 -27.03 17.17
N THR A 286 -1.83 -26.94 17.52
CA THR A 286 -2.68 -28.13 17.72
C THR A 286 -2.87 -28.92 16.42
N LEU A 287 -2.48 -28.33 15.29
CA LEU A 287 -2.57 -28.93 13.96
C LEU A 287 -1.39 -29.88 13.68
N LEU A 288 -0.18 -29.46 14.05
CA LEU A 288 1.04 -30.22 13.76
C LEU A 288 2.09 -30.01 14.86
N PRO A 289 2.40 -31.00 15.70
CA PRO A 289 3.48 -30.90 16.68
C PRO A 289 4.81 -30.60 16.02
N TYR A 290 5.65 -29.76 16.64
CA TYR A 290 6.94 -29.30 16.10
C TYR A 290 7.84 -30.44 15.62
N GLY A 291 7.97 -31.51 16.41
CA GLY A 291 8.78 -32.66 16.04
C GLY A 291 8.30 -33.40 14.78
N VAL A 292 7.01 -33.34 14.49
CA VAL A 292 6.41 -33.90 13.26
C VAL A 292 6.71 -32.99 12.09
N LYS A 293 6.61 -31.67 12.25
CA LYS A 293 6.95 -30.67 11.22
C LYS A 293 8.41 -30.84 10.76
N VAL A 294 9.36 -30.91 11.70
CA VAL A 294 10.78 -31.10 11.39
C VAL A 294 11.03 -32.39 10.63
N ARG A 295 10.36 -33.48 10.99
CA ARG A 295 10.49 -34.77 10.25
C ARG A 295 9.93 -34.67 8.84
N ALA A 296 8.79 -34.04 8.71
CA ALA A 296 8.12 -33.82 7.42
C ALA A 296 8.95 -32.95 6.48
N GLU A 297 9.58 -31.89 7.00
CA GLU A 297 10.48 -31.02 6.23
C GLU A 297 11.73 -31.76 5.70
N ARG A 298 12.17 -32.81 6.39
CA ARG A 298 13.31 -33.65 5.98
C ARG A 298 12.96 -34.79 5.01
N GLN A 299 11.67 -34.97 4.73
CA GLN A 299 11.19 -35.96 3.78
C GLN A 299 11.76 -35.72 2.38
N ARG A 300 12.27 -36.76 1.71
CA ARG A 300 12.83 -36.67 0.36
C ARG A 300 12.02 -37.42 -0.69
N ALA A 301 11.23 -38.39 -0.29
CA ALA A 301 10.36 -39.19 -1.18
C ALA A 301 8.95 -38.63 -1.23
N PRO A 302 8.18 -38.89 -2.30
CA PRO A 302 6.76 -38.61 -2.35
C PRO A 302 6.00 -39.32 -1.23
N VAL A 303 4.89 -38.71 -0.77
CA VAL A 303 4.12 -39.18 0.39
C VAL A 303 2.65 -39.25 0.07
N ALA A 304 2.02 -40.37 0.39
CA ALA A 304 0.57 -40.56 0.25
C ALA A 304 -0.18 -40.06 1.49
N ARG A 305 -1.46 -39.70 1.30
CA ARG A 305 -2.33 -39.26 2.39
C ARG A 305 -2.46 -40.28 3.53
N SER A 306 -2.49 -41.55 3.19
CA SER A 306 -2.54 -42.67 4.16
C SER A 306 -1.28 -42.72 5.04
N GLU A 307 -0.09 -42.51 4.45
CA GLU A 307 1.17 -42.47 5.17
C GLU A 307 1.28 -41.24 6.09
N LEU A 308 0.79 -40.08 5.66
CA LEU A 308 0.70 -38.88 6.48
C LEU A 308 -0.17 -39.08 7.71
N LYS A 309 -1.32 -39.78 7.57
CA LYS A 309 -2.17 -40.12 8.69
C LYS A 309 -1.53 -41.12 9.65
N ALA A 310 -1.01 -42.21 9.12
CA ALA A 310 -0.50 -43.30 9.90
C ALA A 310 0.84 -42.97 10.59
N ALA A 311 1.80 -42.37 9.84
CA ALA A 311 3.14 -42.15 10.37
C ALA A 311 3.26 -40.85 11.19
N TRP A 312 2.40 -39.84 10.97
CA TRP A 312 2.61 -38.50 11.49
C TRP A 312 1.44 -37.92 12.26
N GLY A 313 0.32 -38.64 12.37
CA GLY A 313 -0.85 -38.18 13.14
C GLY A 313 -1.51 -36.90 12.63
N LEU A 314 -1.36 -36.61 11.34
CA LEU A 314 -1.79 -35.37 10.70
C LEU A 314 -3.31 -35.25 10.46
N THR A 315 -4.11 -35.95 11.23
CA THR A 315 -5.56 -36.03 10.99
C THR A 315 -6.24 -34.64 11.03
N ARG A 316 -5.84 -33.79 11.98
CA ARG A 316 -6.40 -32.43 12.11
C ARG A 316 -5.94 -31.50 11.01
N PHE A 317 -4.68 -31.59 10.60
CA PHE A 317 -4.13 -30.84 9.48
C PHE A 317 -4.85 -31.19 8.17
N LEU A 318 -4.99 -32.49 7.88
CA LEU A 318 -5.67 -32.96 6.67
C LEU A 318 -7.19 -32.70 6.65
N ALA A 319 -7.81 -32.44 7.80
CA ALA A 319 -9.23 -32.09 7.89
C ALA A 319 -9.46 -30.60 7.56
N ARG A 320 -8.46 -29.74 7.69
CA ARG A 320 -8.54 -28.31 7.34
C ARG A 320 -8.02 -28.01 5.93
N LEU A 321 -7.32 -28.93 5.28
CA LEU A 321 -7.03 -28.88 3.84
C LEU A 321 -8.23 -29.31 3.02
#